data_f42dbfa041d2969c72555b9534b366f0
#
_entry.id   f42dbfa041d2969c72555b9534b366f0
#
_cell.length_a   1.000
_cell.length_b   1.000
_cell.length_c   1.000
_cell.angle_alpha   90.00
_cell.angle_beta   90.00
_cell.angle_gamma   90.00
#
_symmetry.space_group_name_H-M   'P 1'
#
loop_
_entity.id
_entity.type
_entity.pdbx_description
1 polymer ?
#
loop_
_entity_poly.entity_id
_entity_poly.type
_entity_poly.pdbx_seq_one_letter_code
_entity_poly.pdbx_strand_id
1 'polypeptide(L)'
;MSRPLDEGPFFHGTIADLRVGDYLTAGRSSNYRPEIVMNHIYFTALVDGAGLAAEIAAELAEGEAIPRVYEVEPTGPFENDPNVTDKKFPGNPTRSYRSSAPLRIVSEITEWTRLTPGQLQTWRERLSALLSSERGEIIN
;
A
#
# COMPACT_ATOMS: atom_id res chain seq x y z
N MET A 1 7.13 -15.87 -20.33
CA MET A 1 6.58 -16.63 -19.20
C MET A 1 6.39 -15.68 -18.02
N SER A 2 5.18 -15.55 -17.51
CA SER A 2 4.93 -14.68 -16.36
C SER A 2 5.48 -15.34 -15.09
N ARG A 3 6.07 -14.51 -14.23
CA ARG A 3 6.57 -14.95 -12.95
C ARG A 3 5.39 -15.35 -12.05
N PRO A 4 5.44 -16.52 -11.35
CA PRO A 4 4.38 -16.86 -10.42
C PRO A 4 4.23 -15.81 -9.32
N LEU A 5 2.99 -15.64 -8.84
CA LEU A 5 2.71 -14.75 -7.73
C LEU A 5 3.31 -15.32 -6.45
N ASP A 6 3.62 -14.43 -5.50
CA ASP A 6 4.13 -14.85 -4.19
C ASP A 6 3.07 -15.66 -3.42
N GLU A 7 3.54 -16.53 -2.54
CA GLU A 7 2.69 -17.33 -1.67
C GLU A 7 2.49 -16.70 -0.29
N GLY A 8 3.20 -15.63 0.00
CA GLY A 8 3.18 -14.95 1.27
C GLY A 8 4.42 -15.24 2.12
N PRO A 9 4.51 -14.66 3.34
CA PRO A 9 3.50 -13.79 3.94
C PRO A 9 3.33 -12.45 3.19
N PHE A 10 2.15 -11.83 3.38
CA PHE A 10 1.84 -10.54 2.78
C PHE A 10 1.57 -9.50 3.85
N PHE A 11 1.78 -8.22 3.48
CA PHE A 11 1.69 -7.09 4.39
C PHE A 11 0.92 -5.95 3.76
N HIS A 12 0.21 -5.20 4.60
CA HIS A 12 -0.55 -4.01 4.19
C HIS A 12 -0.22 -2.85 5.12
N GLY A 13 0.15 -1.71 4.54
CA GLY A 13 0.42 -0.49 5.28
C GLY A 13 -0.80 0.43 5.27
N THR A 14 -1.13 0.98 6.43
CA THR A 14 -2.33 1.81 6.61
C THR A 14 -2.19 2.70 7.84
N ILE A 15 -3.14 3.60 8.06
CA ILE A 15 -3.29 4.35 9.31
C ILE A 15 -4.50 3.85 10.10
N ALA A 16 -5.23 2.86 9.59
CA ALA A 16 -6.41 2.31 10.27
C ALA A 16 -6.00 1.43 11.45
N ASP A 17 -6.71 1.58 12.56
CA ASP A 17 -6.55 0.73 13.74
C ASP A 17 -7.43 -0.52 13.59
N LEU A 18 -6.81 -1.60 13.15
CA LEU A 18 -7.48 -2.86 12.85
C LEU A 18 -7.07 -3.93 13.85
N ARG A 19 -7.90 -4.96 13.99
CA ARG A 19 -7.67 -6.07 14.92
C ARG A 19 -7.51 -7.37 14.16
N VAL A 20 -6.81 -8.31 14.78
CA VAL A 20 -6.69 -9.68 14.27
C VAL A 20 -8.09 -10.26 14.03
N GLY A 21 -8.29 -10.80 12.84
CA GLY A 21 -9.59 -11.33 12.41
C GLY A 21 -10.46 -10.34 11.65
N ASP A 22 -10.13 -9.05 11.67
CA ASP A 22 -10.82 -8.05 10.85
C ASP A 22 -10.53 -8.28 9.36
N TYR A 23 -11.40 -7.74 8.52
CA TYR A 23 -11.25 -7.80 7.06
C TYR A 23 -11.10 -6.40 6.50
N LEU A 24 -10.10 -6.23 5.62
CA LEU A 24 -9.99 -5.06 4.76
C LEU A 24 -10.78 -5.31 3.50
N THR A 25 -11.64 -4.37 3.14
CA THR A 25 -12.48 -4.46 1.93
C THR A 25 -12.18 -3.33 0.98
N ALA A 26 -12.37 -3.58 -0.32
CA ALA A 26 -12.30 -2.54 -1.34
C ALA A 26 -13.47 -1.55 -1.20
N GLY A 27 -13.42 -0.43 -1.94
CA GLY A 27 -14.47 0.59 -1.90
C GLY A 27 -14.16 1.78 -1.00
N ARG A 28 -12.91 1.88 -0.52
CA ARG A 28 -12.45 3.02 0.27
C ARG A 28 -11.84 4.09 -0.64
N SER A 29 -11.88 5.34 -0.21
CA SER A 29 -11.24 6.44 -0.92
C SER A 29 -9.72 6.26 -0.96
N SER A 30 -9.12 6.65 -2.10
CA SER A 30 -7.67 6.68 -2.24
C SER A 30 -7.05 7.70 -1.26
N ASN A 31 -5.93 7.35 -0.61
CA ASN A 31 -5.16 8.27 0.21
C ASN A 31 -4.54 9.40 -0.62
N TYR A 32 -4.28 9.14 -1.91
CA TYR A 32 -3.65 10.10 -2.82
C TYR A 32 -4.66 11.03 -3.48
N ARG A 33 -5.86 10.51 -3.77
CA ARG A 33 -6.94 11.25 -4.42
C ARG A 33 -8.26 10.84 -3.76
N PRO A 34 -8.72 11.60 -2.74
CA PRO A 34 -9.91 11.21 -1.97
C PRO A 34 -11.20 11.10 -2.81
N GLU A 35 -11.27 11.75 -3.97
CA GLU A 35 -12.40 11.65 -4.89
C GLU A 35 -12.47 10.31 -5.63
N ILE A 36 -11.41 9.50 -5.59
CA ILE A 36 -11.37 8.19 -6.25
C ILE A 36 -11.65 7.10 -5.23
N VAL A 37 -12.72 6.34 -5.46
CA VAL A 37 -13.05 5.15 -4.68
C VAL A 37 -12.31 3.97 -5.30
N MET A 38 -11.48 3.30 -4.50
CA MET A 38 -10.64 2.20 -4.98
C MET A 38 -11.43 0.91 -5.10
N ASN A 39 -11.26 0.21 -6.24
CA ASN A 39 -11.88 -1.09 -6.50
C ASN A 39 -11.07 -2.25 -5.95
N HIS A 40 -9.85 -1.99 -5.50
CA HIS A 40 -8.89 -3.00 -5.04
C HIS A 40 -8.27 -2.59 -3.71
N ILE A 41 -7.78 -3.60 -3.00
CA ILE A 41 -6.93 -3.43 -1.82
C ILE A 41 -5.51 -3.80 -2.24
N TYR A 42 -4.54 -3.01 -1.81
CA TYR A 42 -3.14 -3.16 -2.19
C TYR A 42 -2.33 -3.74 -1.04
N PHE A 43 -1.42 -4.64 -1.36
CA PHE A 43 -0.55 -5.29 -0.37
C PHE A 43 0.75 -5.71 -1.02
N THR A 44 1.72 -6.14 -0.22
CA THR A 44 3.05 -6.50 -0.70
C THR A 44 3.63 -7.67 0.09
N ALA A 45 4.53 -8.41 -0.52
CA ALA A 45 5.31 -9.45 0.16
C ALA A 45 6.52 -8.87 0.92
N LEU A 46 6.77 -7.56 0.83
CA LEU A 46 7.90 -6.90 1.49
C LEU A 46 7.41 -6.03 2.63
N VAL A 47 7.80 -6.37 3.87
CA VAL A 47 7.35 -5.63 5.06
C VAL A 47 7.76 -4.16 5.02
N ASP A 48 8.95 -3.84 4.52
CA ASP A 48 9.40 -2.45 4.41
C ASP A 48 8.63 -1.67 3.36
N GLY A 49 8.13 -2.33 2.31
CA GLY A 49 7.23 -1.71 1.34
C GLY A 49 5.88 -1.34 1.95
N ALA A 50 5.34 -2.22 2.81
CA ALA A 50 4.12 -1.92 3.56
C ALA A 50 4.37 -0.80 4.57
N GLY A 51 5.53 -0.79 5.23
CA GLY A 51 5.94 0.28 6.14
C GLY A 51 6.00 1.63 5.44
N LEU A 52 6.59 1.67 4.25
CA LEU A 52 6.64 2.88 3.43
C LEU A 52 5.24 3.38 3.09
N ALA A 53 4.35 2.47 2.66
CA ALA A 53 2.96 2.83 2.35
C ALA A 53 2.23 3.41 3.58
N ALA A 54 2.44 2.81 4.75
CA ALA A 54 1.84 3.28 6.00
C ALA A 54 2.34 4.68 6.37
N GLU A 55 3.64 4.94 6.24
CA GLU A 55 4.23 6.24 6.56
C GLU A 55 3.78 7.32 5.58
N ILE A 56 3.64 6.98 4.30
CA ILE A 56 3.09 7.89 3.30
C ILE A 56 1.62 8.21 3.61
N ALA A 57 0.82 7.19 3.96
CA ALA A 57 -0.57 7.39 4.33
C ALA A 57 -0.69 8.32 5.55
N ALA A 58 0.19 8.18 6.53
CA ALA A 58 0.23 9.05 7.71
C ALA A 58 0.59 10.49 7.34
N GLU A 59 1.52 10.68 6.38
CA GLU A 59 1.89 12.02 5.90
C GLU A 59 0.76 12.70 5.12
N LEU A 60 -0.01 11.92 4.35
CA LEU A 60 -1.14 12.45 3.57
C LEU A 60 -2.35 12.75 4.43
N ALA A 61 -2.48 12.08 5.56
CA ALA A 61 -3.55 12.34 6.52
C ALA A 61 -3.24 13.61 7.32
N GLU A 62 -4.24 14.45 7.52
CA GLU A 62 -4.09 15.61 8.38
C GLU A 62 -4.20 15.18 9.85
N GLY A 63 -3.32 15.72 10.70
CA GLY A 63 -3.31 15.45 12.13
C GLY A 63 -2.29 14.39 12.55
N GLU A 64 -2.58 13.71 13.66
CA GLU A 64 -1.65 12.78 14.31
C GLU A 64 -1.90 11.32 13.92
N ALA A 65 -1.95 11.04 12.62
CA ALA A 65 -2.13 9.67 12.16
C ALA A 65 -0.89 8.82 12.46
N ILE A 66 -1.12 7.60 12.92
CA ILE A 66 -0.06 6.65 13.26
C ILE A 66 0.07 5.63 12.12
N PRO A 67 1.26 5.48 11.52
CA PRO A 67 1.46 4.44 10.50
C PRO A 67 1.39 3.06 11.15
N ARG A 68 0.68 2.14 10.50
CA ARG A 68 0.51 0.75 10.97
C ARG A 68 0.75 -0.21 9.83
N VAL A 69 1.32 -1.37 10.15
CA VAL A 69 1.54 -2.46 9.21
C VAL A 69 0.90 -3.72 9.77
N TYR A 70 0.15 -4.42 8.92
CA TYR A 70 -0.47 -5.69 9.27
C TYR A 70 0.02 -6.79 8.34
N GLU A 71 0.22 -7.98 8.89
CA GLU A 71 0.29 -9.18 8.08
C GLU A 71 -1.14 -9.52 7.66
N VAL A 72 -1.35 -9.77 6.37
CA VAL A 72 -2.67 -10.00 5.79
C VAL A 72 -2.69 -11.29 5.00
N GLU A 73 -3.88 -11.88 4.91
CA GLU A 73 -4.12 -13.09 4.12
C GLU A 73 -5.18 -12.81 3.07
N PRO A 74 -4.86 -12.96 1.76
CA PRO A 74 -5.85 -12.82 0.71
C PRO A 74 -6.93 -13.89 0.83
N THR A 75 -8.19 -13.51 0.65
CA THR A 75 -9.32 -14.44 0.70
C THR A 75 -9.83 -14.84 -0.68
N GLY A 76 -9.22 -14.31 -1.74
CA GLY A 76 -9.56 -14.61 -3.12
C GLY A 76 -8.41 -14.32 -4.05
N PRO A 77 -8.64 -14.40 -5.37
CA PRO A 77 -7.59 -14.16 -6.35
C PRO A 77 -7.01 -12.74 -6.24
N PHE A 78 -5.74 -12.60 -6.57
CA PHE A 78 -5.05 -11.32 -6.62
C PHE A 78 -4.12 -11.27 -7.82
N GLU A 79 -3.66 -10.06 -8.16
CA GLU A 79 -2.80 -9.82 -9.31
C GLU A 79 -1.71 -8.81 -8.98
N ASN A 80 -0.71 -8.70 -9.86
CA ASN A 80 0.32 -7.67 -9.72
C ASN A 80 -0.31 -6.29 -9.69
N ASP A 81 0.23 -5.40 -8.84
CA ASP A 81 -0.22 -4.01 -8.78
C ASP A 81 0.24 -3.28 -10.05
N PRO A 82 -0.68 -2.86 -10.95
CA PRO A 82 -0.31 -2.21 -12.20
C PRO A 82 0.26 -0.80 -12.00
N ASN A 83 0.12 -0.22 -10.81
CA ASN A 83 0.67 1.10 -10.51
C ASN A 83 2.19 1.08 -10.37
N VAL A 84 2.79 -0.09 -10.10
CA VAL A 84 4.23 -0.25 -9.91
C VAL A 84 4.85 -1.31 -10.82
N THR A 85 4.06 -2.21 -11.40
CA THR A 85 4.55 -3.28 -12.27
C THR A 85 4.92 -2.73 -13.64
N ASP A 86 6.09 -3.10 -14.14
CA ASP A 86 6.63 -2.68 -15.45
C ASP A 86 6.72 -1.16 -15.62
N LYS A 87 6.91 -0.42 -14.54
CA LYS A 87 7.02 1.05 -14.59
C LYS A 87 8.47 1.49 -14.74
N LYS A 88 9.21 1.59 -13.66
CA LYS A 88 10.60 2.01 -13.66
C LYS A 88 11.53 0.90 -14.13
N PHE A 89 11.20 -0.34 -13.78
CA PHE A 89 11.93 -1.56 -14.16
C PHE A 89 10.96 -2.61 -14.64
N PRO A 90 11.38 -3.56 -15.50
CA PRO A 90 10.52 -4.69 -15.88
C PRO A 90 10.10 -5.54 -14.69
N GLY A 91 8.87 -6.04 -14.72
CA GLY A 91 8.32 -6.91 -13.69
C GLY A 91 7.81 -6.16 -12.48
N ASN A 92 7.71 -6.85 -11.37
CA ASN A 92 7.18 -6.35 -10.10
C ASN A 92 8.24 -6.42 -9.00
N PRO A 93 9.28 -5.55 -9.04
CA PRO A 93 10.40 -5.61 -8.11
C PRO A 93 10.00 -5.30 -6.67
N THR A 94 8.93 -4.56 -6.44
CA THR A 94 8.40 -4.27 -5.10
C THR A 94 7.52 -5.37 -4.56
N ARG A 95 7.26 -6.42 -5.35
CA ARG A 95 6.40 -7.54 -5.01
C ARG A 95 5.06 -7.07 -4.44
N SER A 96 4.45 -6.12 -5.15
CA SER A 96 3.18 -5.49 -4.78
C SER A 96 2.04 -6.06 -5.59
N TYR A 97 0.90 -6.25 -4.93
CA TYR A 97 -0.27 -6.91 -5.49
C TYR A 97 -1.53 -6.14 -5.16
N ARG A 98 -2.62 -6.48 -5.83
CA ARG A 98 -3.95 -5.95 -5.52
C ARG A 98 -5.01 -7.03 -5.60
N SER A 99 -6.07 -6.88 -4.80
CA SER A 99 -7.19 -7.82 -4.77
C SER A 99 -8.49 -7.04 -4.64
N SER A 100 -9.53 -7.51 -5.35
CA SER A 100 -10.90 -7.03 -5.14
C SER A 100 -11.60 -7.80 -4.02
N ALA A 101 -11.06 -8.97 -3.63
CA ALA A 101 -11.54 -9.75 -2.51
C ALA A 101 -10.95 -9.22 -1.19
N PRO A 102 -11.64 -9.42 -0.05
CA PRO A 102 -11.14 -8.95 1.24
C PRO A 102 -9.80 -9.57 1.62
N LEU A 103 -9.04 -8.83 2.43
CA LEU A 103 -7.83 -9.32 3.10
C LEU A 103 -8.13 -9.52 4.59
N ARG A 104 -7.79 -10.68 5.12
CA ARG A 104 -7.95 -10.95 6.55
C ARG A 104 -6.72 -10.48 7.33
N ILE A 105 -6.91 -9.79 8.44
CA ILE A 105 -5.83 -9.35 9.32
C ILE A 105 -5.35 -10.55 10.14
N VAL A 106 -4.09 -10.93 9.97
CA VAL A 106 -3.47 -12.06 10.67
C VAL A 106 -2.75 -11.60 11.93
N SER A 107 -1.98 -10.53 11.84
CA SER A 107 -1.24 -9.95 12.97
C SER A 107 -0.87 -8.51 12.69
N GLU A 108 -0.50 -7.76 13.73
CA GLU A 108 0.07 -6.43 13.56
C GLU A 108 1.59 -6.55 13.63
N ILE A 109 2.27 -5.91 12.66
CA ILE A 109 3.73 -5.84 12.62
C ILE A 109 4.14 -4.52 13.27
N THR A 110 4.96 -4.59 14.31
CA THR A 110 5.36 -3.41 15.09
C THR A 110 6.74 -2.88 14.70
N GLU A 111 7.50 -3.63 13.92
CA GLU A 111 8.86 -3.24 13.51
C GLU A 111 9.04 -3.35 12.00
N TRP A 112 9.51 -2.27 11.40
CA TRP A 112 9.93 -2.21 10.00
C TRP A 112 10.95 -1.10 9.85
N THR A 113 11.62 -1.04 8.68
CA THR A 113 12.59 0.02 8.41
C THR A 113 11.86 1.35 8.22
N ARG A 114 12.01 2.26 9.18
CA ARG A 114 11.34 3.57 9.17
C ARG A 114 12.09 4.54 8.26
N LEU A 115 11.33 5.46 7.67
CA LEU A 115 11.91 6.55 6.91
C LEU A 115 12.60 7.54 7.86
N THR A 116 13.77 8.03 7.44
CA THR A 116 14.43 9.14 8.14
C THR A 116 13.67 10.45 7.88
N PRO A 117 13.86 11.51 8.72
CA PRO A 117 13.25 12.80 8.45
C PRO A 117 13.58 13.35 7.06
N GLY A 118 14.82 13.14 6.58
CA GLY A 118 15.22 13.56 5.23
C GLY A 118 14.48 12.81 4.12
N GLN A 119 14.29 11.50 4.30
CA GLN A 119 13.52 10.68 3.36
C GLN A 119 12.05 11.08 3.35
N LEU A 120 11.46 11.37 4.51
CA LEU A 120 10.08 11.86 4.61
C LEU A 120 9.92 13.18 3.88
N GLN A 121 10.88 14.11 4.04
CA GLN A 121 10.84 15.39 3.33
C GLN A 121 10.88 15.20 1.82
N THR A 122 11.72 14.29 1.34
CA THR A 122 11.80 13.95 -0.09
C THR A 122 10.46 13.41 -0.59
N TRP A 123 9.81 12.55 0.18
CA TRP A 123 8.49 12.01 -0.17
C TRP A 123 7.41 13.09 -0.18
N ARG A 124 7.43 14.02 0.79
CA ARG A 124 6.48 15.16 0.81
C ARG A 124 6.58 15.98 -0.47
N GLU A 125 7.80 16.27 -0.91
CA GLU A 125 8.05 17.04 -2.14
C GLU A 125 7.55 16.28 -3.37
N ARG A 126 7.82 14.98 -3.47
CA ARG A 126 7.35 14.13 -4.57
C ARG A 126 5.83 14.03 -4.62
N LEU A 127 5.19 13.83 -3.48
CA LEU A 127 3.73 13.74 -3.38
C LEU A 127 3.08 15.06 -3.79
N SER A 128 3.61 16.18 -3.36
CA SER A 128 3.12 17.49 -3.74
C SER A 128 3.19 17.69 -5.26
N ALA A 129 4.31 17.30 -5.88
CA ALA A 129 4.48 17.38 -7.33
C ALA A 129 3.50 16.45 -8.07
N LEU A 130 3.31 15.21 -7.58
CA LEU A 130 2.39 14.25 -8.18
C LEU A 130 0.95 14.69 -8.10
N LEU A 131 0.53 15.21 -6.95
CA LEU A 131 -0.86 15.66 -6.73
C LEU A 131 -1.21 16.92 -7.55
N SER A 132 -0.21 17.74 -7.89
CA SER A 132 -0.40 18.94 -8.70
C SER A 132 -0.25 18.68 -10.21
N SER A 133 0.16 17.49 -10.62
CA SER A 133 0.40 17.15 -12.03
C SER A 133 -0.61 16.11 -12.53
N GLU A 134 -0.85 16.11 -13.86
CA GLU A 134 -1.69 15.09 -14.50
C GLU A 134 -1.04 13.69 -14.51
N ARG A 135 0.26 13.62 -14.18
CA ARG A 135 1.00 12.35 -14.15
C ARG A 135 0.72 11.51 -12.92
N GLY A 136 0.03 12.06 -11.92
CA GLY A 136 -0.36 11.32 -10.71
C GLY A 136 -1.60 10.44 -10.90
N GLU A 137 -1.79 9.86 -12.07
CA GLU A 137 -2.93 9.00 -12.35
C GLU A 137 -2.82 7.66 -11.63
N ILE A 138 -3.92 7.26 -10.99
CA ILE A 138 -4.03 5.98 -10.29
C ILE A 138 -4.74 4.99 -11.20
N ILE A 139 -4.11 3.83 -11.42
CA ILE A 139 -4.72 2.71 -12.12
C ILE A 139 -5.58 1.95 -11.10
N ASN A 140 -6.87 2.08 -11.28
CA ASN A 140 -7.85 1.54 -10.32
C ASN A 140 -8.42 0.21 -10.79
#